data_8d96b547c4dbaa11173837a1df3a8684
#
_entry.id   8d96b547c4dbaa11173837a1df3a8684
#
_cell.length_a   1.000
_cell.length_b   1.000
_cell.length_c   1.000
_cell.angle_alpha   90.00
_cell.angle_beta   90.00
_cell.angle_gamma   90.00
#
_symmetry.space_group_name_H-M   'P 1'
#
loop_
_entity.id
_entity.type
_entity.pdbx_description
1 polymer ?
#
loop_
_entity_poly.entity_id
_entity_poly.type
_entity_poly.pdbx_seq_one_letter_code
_entity_poly.pdbx_strand_id
1 'polypeptide(L)'
;MSLVVRKRSGDVEPFDHAKLAAGIARAASARLESDTVDAVSAELAEALGMRGAEVTSEEVGVAVLERLRELDPIAYLRFSSVYKGFEDLADFEREVDELQRDLAQRDLGGSLQKTTEPKGPRN
;
A
#
# COMPACT_ATOMS: atom_id res chain seq x y z
N MET A 1 -6.28 -15.48 -19.37
CA MET A 1 -5.72 -16.25 -18.34
C MET A 1 -5.95 -15.59 -17.00
N SER A 2 -6.41 -16.34 -16.07
CA SER A 2 -6.79 -15.78 -14.77
C SER A 2 -5.67 -15.84 -13.77
N LEU A 3 -5.49 -14.79 -13.03
CA LEU A 3 -4.53 -14.72 -11.95
C LEU A 3 -5.10 -15.49 -10.76
N VAL A 4 -4.27 -16.29 -10.11
CA VAL A 4 -4.68 -16.98 -8.90
C VAL A 4 -3.76 -16.60 -7.75
N VAL A 5 -4.27 -16.74 -6.53
CA VAL A 5 -3.54 -16.39 -5.32
C VAL A 5 -3.33 -17.63 -4.49
N ARG A 6 -2.10 -17.87 -4.09
CA ARG A 6 -1.76 -18.97 -3.20
C ARG A 6 -1.71 -18.43 -1.77
N LYS A 7 -2.56 -18.98 -0.94
CA LYS A 7 -2.64 -18.57 0.46
C LYS A 7 -1.57 -19.25 1.29
N ARG A 8 -1.38 -18.73 2.47
CA ARG A 8 -0.39 -19.27 3.40
C ARG A 8 -0.64 -20.74 3.71
N SER A 9 -1.91 -21.13 3.69
CA SER A 9 -2.28 -22.51 3.93
C SER A 9 -1.90 -23.44 2.79
N GLY A 10 -1.53 -22.88 1.64
CA GLY A 10 -1.24 -23.65 0.45
C GLY A 10 -2.41 -23.70 -0.51
N ASP A 11 -3.60 -23.28 -0.07
CA ASP A 11 -4.76 -23.27 -0.93
C ASP A 11 -4.60 -22.22 -2.00
N VAL A 12 -5.13 -22.49 -3.18
CA VAL A 12 -5.07 -21.58 -4.30
C VAL A 12 -6.49 -21.17 -4.64
N GLU A 13 -6.70 -19.89 -4.82
CA GLU A 13 -8.03 -19.40 -5.19
C GLU A 13 -7.90 -18.32 -6.26
N PRO A 14 -8.95 -18.06 -7.04
CA PRO A 14 -8.88 -17.02 -8.05
C PRO A 14 -8.65 -15.67 -7.39
N PHE A 15 -7.91 -14.82 -8.10
CA PHE A 15 -7.72 -13.46 -7.61
C PHE A 15 -9.08 -12.76 -7.65
N ASP A 16 -9.45 -12.14 -6.54
CA ASP A 16 -10.74 -11.47 -6.43
C ASP A 16 -10.53 -9.96 -6.37
N HIS A 17 -10.75 -9.32 -7.50
CA HIS A 17 -10.55 -7.88 -7.64
C HIS A 17 -11.46 -7.09 -6.69
N ALA A 18 -12.70 -7.53 -6.53
CA ALA A 18 -13.64 -6.85 -5.66
C ALA A 18 -13.20 -6.93 -4.20
N LYS A 19 -12.64 -8.08 -3.82
CA LYS A 19 -12.15 -8.27 -2.46
C LYS A 19 -10.96 -7.36 -2.18
N LEU A 20 -10.08 -7.22 -3.17
CA LEU A 20 -8.94 -6.33 -3.03
C LEU A 20 -9.42 -4.88 -2.85
N ALA A 21 -10.33 -4.44 -3.71
CA ALA A 21 -10.86 -3.09 -3.64
C ALA A 21 -11.54 -2.83 -2.30
N ALA A 22 -12.30 -3.81 -1.81
CA ALA A 22 -12.99 -3.67 -0.53
C ALA A 22 -11.99 -3.54 0.62
N GLY A 23 -10.89 -4.30 0.57
CA GLY A 23 -9.87 -4.22 1.60
C GLY A 23 -9.18 -2.86 1.63
N ILE A 24 -8.88 -2.32 0.45
CA ILE A 24 -8.27 -1.00 0.34
C ILE A 24 -9.25 0.07 0.82
N ALA A 25 -10.51 -0.03 0.41
CA ALA A 25 -11.53 0.93 0.81
C ALA A 25 -11.70 0.95 2.33
N ARG A 26 -11.65 -0.23 2.95
CA ARG A 26 -11.81 -0.33 4.39
C ARG A 26 -10.65 0.35 5.11
N ALA A 27 -9.44 0.13 4.63
CA ALA A 27 -8.27 0.76 5.24
C ALA A 27 -8.28 2.27 5.02
N ALA A 28 -8.73 2.68 3.84
CA ALA A 28 -8.74 4.11 3.51
C ALA A 28 -9.85 4.84 4.25
N SER A 29 -10.99 4.19 4.43
CA SER A 29 -12.08 4.74 5.23
C SER A 29 -12.36 6.23 4.95
N ALA A 30 -12.83 6.56 3.81
CA ALA A 30 -13.14 7.91 3.40
C ALA A 30 -11.95 8.83 3.14
N ARG A 31 -10.74 8.35 3.37
CA ARG A 31 -9.56 9.15 3.06
C ARG A 31 -9.24 9.14 1.57
N LEU A 32 -9.69 8.11 0.86
CA LEU A 32 -9.54 8.02 -0.58
C LEU A 32 -10.93 7.91 -1.19
N GLU A 33 -11.12 8.56 -2.30
CA GLU A 33 -12.40 8.47 -2.99
C GLU A 33 -12.54 7.10 -3.65
N SER A 34 -13.77 6.68 -3.86
CA SER A 34 -14.01 5.36 -4.42
C SER A 34 -13.39 5.22 -5.81
N ASP A 35 -13.37 6.29 -6.60
CA ASP A 35 -12.73 6.23 -7.91
C ASP A 35 -11.24 5.96 -7.78
N THR A 36 -10.60 6.56 -6.80
CA THR A 36 -9.18 6.33 -6.54
C THR A 36 -8.95 4.90 -6.11
N VAL A 37 -9.81 4.38 -5.22
CA VAL A 37 -9.69 3.00 -4.76
C VAL A 37 -9.81 2.04 -5.95
N ASP A 38 -10.78 2.29 -6.83
CA ASP A 38 -10.98 1.43 -7.98
C ASP A 38 -9.78 1.49 -8.93
N ALA A 39 -9.25 2.67 -9.16
CA ALA A 39 -8.10 2.83 -10.06
C ALA A 39 -6.88 2.13 -9.50
N VAL A 40 -6.63 2.28 -8.20
CA VAL A 40 -5.50 1.64 -7.54
C VAL A 40 -5.65 0.12 -7.58
N SER A 41 -6.86 -0.37 -7.32
CA SER A 41 -7.11 -1.80 -7.34
C SER A 41 -6.86 -2.38 -8.73
N ALA A 42 -7.27 -1.66 -9.78
CA ALA A 42 -7.05 -2.10 -11.14
C ALA A 42 -5.56 -2.11 -11.48
N GLU A 43 -4.84 -1.07 -11.06
CA GLU A 43 -3.40 -1.00 -11.28
C GLU A 43 -2.67 -2.15 -10.61
N LEU A 44 -3.06 -2.44 -9.38
CA LEU A 44 -2.41 -3.51 -8.64
C LEU A 44 -2.71 -4.87 -9.26
N ALA A 45 -3.96 -5.09 -9.68
CA ALA A 45 -4.33 -6.34 -10.32
C ALA A 45 -3.51 -6.56 -11.59
N GLU A 46 -3.34 -5.50 -12.36
CA GLU A 46 -2.58 -5.59 -13.58
C GLU A 46 -1.11 -5.86 -13.30
N ALA A 47 -0.54 -5.13 -12.35
CA ALA A 47 0.87 -5.30 -12.01
C ALA A 47 1.14 -6.70 -11.47
N LEU A 48 0.24 -7.22 -10.64
CA LEU A 48 0.40 -8.57 -10.11
C LEU A 48 0.29 -9.61 -11.21
N GLY A 49 -0.64 -9.41 -12.13
CA GLY A 49 -0.82 -10.33 -13.25
C GLY A 49 0.40 -10.40 -14.15
N MET A 50 1.19 -9.34 -14.20
CA MET A 50 2.39 -9.33 -15.00
C MET A 50 3.52 -10.14 -14.39
N ARG A 51 3.41 -10.48 -13.11
CA ARG A 51 4.43 -11.31 -12.46
C ARG A 51 4.29 -12.78 -12.85
N GLY A 52 3.10 -13.17 -13.32
CA GLY A 52 2.84 -14.55 -13.72
C GLY A 52 1.40 -14.89 -13.47
N ALA A 53 1.07 -16.16 -13.63
CA ALA A 53 -0.30 -16.63 -13.45
C ALA A 53 -0.66 -16.83 -11.98
N GLU A 54 0.34 -16.87 -11.11
CA GLU A 54 0.10 -17.11 -9.69
C GLU A 54 0.93 -16.16 -8.85
N VAL A 55 0.32 -15.58 -7.84
CA VAL A 55 1.05 -14.77 -6.85
C VAL A 55 0.65 -15.28 -5.48
N THR A 56 1.43 -14.96 -4.45
CA THR A 56 1.09 -15.35 -3.09
C THR A 56 0.28 -14.24 -2.45
N SER A 57 -0.50 -14.60 -1.41
CA SER A 57 -1.24 -13.59 -0.67
C SER A 57 -0.32 -12.57 -0.04
N GLU A 58 0.90 -13.00 0.28
CA GLU A 58 1.89 -12.11 0.84
C GLU A 58 2.33 -11.08 -0.18
N GLU A 59 2.55 -11.50 -1.42
CA GLU A 59 2.90 -10.57 -2.49
C GLU A 59 1.80 -9.56 -2.72
N VAL A 60 0.54 -9.99 -2.65
CA VAL A 60 -0.58 -9.08 -2.79
C VAL A 60 -0.57 -8.04 -1.67
N GLY A 61 -0.38 -8.50 -0.43
CA GLY A 61 -0.36 -7.59 0.71
C GLY A 61 0.76 -6.56 0.63
N VAL A 62 1.95 -7.00 0.23
CA VAL A 62 3.09 -6.08 0.09
C VAL A 62 2.81 -5.04 -1.00
N ALA A 63 2.22 -5.47 -2.11
CA ALA A 63 1.91 -4.54 -3.19
C ALA A 63 0.92 -3.48 -2.74
N VAL A 64 -0.09 -3.88 -1.95
CA VAL A 64 -1.06 -2.93 -1.40
C VAL A 64 -0.36 -1.95 -0.46
N LEU A 65 0.49 -2.47 0.42
CA LEU A 65 1.19 -1.62 1.38
C LEU A 65 2.05 -0.57 0.69
N GLU A 66 2.78 -0.99 -0.32
CA GLU A 66 3.65 -0.06 -1.03
C GLU A 66 2.85 1.05 -1.70
N ARG A 67 1.73 0.68 -2.29
CA ARG A 67 0.90 1.67 -2.98
C ARG A 67 0.24 2.61 -1.99
N LEU A 68 -0.27 2.09 -0.87
CA LEU A 68 -0.92 2.92 0.13
C LEU A 68 0.07 3.89 0.77
N ARG A 69 1.31 3.45 0.97
CA ARG A 69 2.32 4.34 1.54
C ARG A 69 2.49 5.59 0.70
N GLU A 70 2.43 5.45 -0.62
CA GLU A 70 2.56 6.58 -1.53
C GLU A 70 1.32 7.46 -1.54
N LEU A 71 0.16 6.85 -1.40
CA LEU A 71 -1.09 7.58 -1.52
C LEU A 71 -1.52 8.27 -0.25
N ASP A 72 -1.48 7.59 0.85
CA ASP A 72 -1.97 8.13 2.11
C ASP A 72 -1.37 7.38 3.30
N PRO A 73 -0.47 8.00 4.04
CA PRO A 73 0.21 7.32 5.15
C PRO A 73 -0.72 6.77 6.21
N ILE A 74 -1.86 7.42 6.45
CA ILE A 74 -2.80 6.94 7.45
C ILE A 74 -3.48 5.65 6.99
N ALA A 75 -3.88 5.60 5.72
CA ALA A 75 -4.44 4.37 5.16
C ALA A 75 -3.41 3.26 5.21
N TYR A 76 -2.15 3.59 4.93
CA TYR A 76 -1.06 2.64 5.03
C TYR A 76 -0.96 2.05 6.44
N LEU A 77 -1.00 2.92 7.46
CA LEU A 77 -0.90 2.46 8.84
C LEU A 77 -2.07 1.56 9.22
N ARG A 78 -3.27 1.91 8.78
CA ARG A 78 -4.44 1.09 9.06
C ARG A 78 -4.32 -0.29 8.43
N PHE A 79 -3.92 -0.34 7.18
CA PHE A 79 -3.78 -1.60 6.50
C PHE A 79 -2.66 -2.42 7.14
N SER A 80 -1.55 -1.75 7.49
CA SER A 80 -0.40 -2.40 8.13
C SER A 80 -0.80 -3.05 9.44
N SER A 81 -1.61 -2.36 10.23
CA SER A 81 -1.95 -2.85 11.56
C SER A 81 -2.67 -4.19 11.49
N VAL A 82 -3.50 -4.38 10.46
CA VAL A 82 -4.19 -5.64 10.28
C VAL A 82 -3.31 -6.65 9.56
N TYR A 83 -2.68 -6.23 8.48
CA TYR A 83 -1.88 -7.14 7.66
C TYR A 83 -0.69 -7.70 8.43
N LYS A 84 0.00 -6.85 9.19
CA LYS A 84 1.17 -7.27 9.94
C LYS A 84 0.82 -7.80 11.33
N GLY A 85 -0.45 -7.70 11.71
CA GLY A 85 -0.91 -8.24 12.97
C GLY A 85 -0.34 -7.53 14.20
N PHE A 86 -0.46 -6.22 14.25
CA PHE A 86 0.02 -5.46 15.41
C PHE A 86 -0.72 -5.94 16.65
N GLU A 87 0.00 -6.17 17.71
CA GLU A 87 -0.59 -6.65 18.94
C GLU A 87 -0.61 -5.62 20.05
N ASP A 88 0.26 -4.65 20.00
CA ASP A 88 0.30 -3.65 21.04
C ASP A 88 0.75 -2.31 20.46
N LEU A 89 0.77 -1.32 21.33
CA LEU A 89 1.11 0.04 20.92
C LEU A 89 2.55 0.13 20.43
N ALA A 90 3.44 -0.67 20.99
CA ALA A 90 4.84 -0.63 20.58
C ALA A 90 5.01 -1.03 19.12
N ASP A 91 4.22 -2.00 18.63
CA ASP A 91 4.27 -2.39 17.23
C ASP A 91 3.85 -1.23 16.35
N PHE A 92 2.80 -0.54 16.76
CA PHE A 92 2.28 0.59 16.01
C PHE A 92 3.30 1.73 15.99
N GLU A 93 3.91 2.01 17.13
CA GLU A 93 4.91 3.07 17.23
C GLU A 93 6.12 2.80 16.35
N ARG A 94 6.55 1.56 16.30
CA ARG A 94 7.67 1.18 15.42
C ARG A 94 7.35 1.44 13.97
N GLU A 95 6.12 1.09 13.57
CA GLU A 95 5.71 1.31 12.19
C GLU A 95 5.64 2.80 11.86
N VAL A 96 5.12 3.60 12.79
CA VAL A 96 5.06 5.04 12.62
C VAL A 96 6.45 5.63 12.46
N ASP A 97 7.39 5.19 13.29
CA ASP A 97 8.76 5.68 13.21
C ASP A 97 9.41 5.35 11.88
N GLU A 98 9.22 4.14 11.40
CA GLU A 98 9.77 3.75 10.11
C GLU A 98 9.16 4.54 8.98
N LEU A 99 7.87 4.76 9.05
CA LEU A 99 7.18 5.51 8.03
C LEU A 99 7.66 6.96 8.00
N GLN A 100 7.84 7.55 9.16
CA GLN A 100 8.32 8.92 9.25
C GLN A 100 9.73 9.07 8.70
N ARG A 101 10.59 8.10 8.99
CA ARG A 101 11.95 8.12 8.44
C ARG A 101 11.92 7.98 6.92
N ASP A 102 11.06 7.12 6.41
CA ASP A 102 10.94 6.90 4.99
C ASP A 102 10.44 8.17 4.28
N LEU A 103 9.45 8.82 4.87
CA LEU A 103 8.93 10.05 4.30
C LEU A 103 9.96 11.18 4.34
N ALA A 104 10.72 11.25 5.41
CA ALA A 104 11.76 12.26 5.52
C ALA A 104 12.83 12.06 4.44
N GLN A 105 13.19 10.81 4.17
CA GLN A 105 14.15 10.54 3.14
C GLN A 105 13.62 10.86 1.76
N ARG A 106 12.38 10.61 1.52
CA ARG A 106 11.76 10.95 0.26
C ARG A 106 11.74 12.45 0.06
N ASP A 107 11.43 13.18 1.12
CA ASP A 107 11.43 14.63 1.07
C ASP A 107 12.80 15.16 0.75
N LEU A 108 13.83 14.61 1.36
CA LEU A 108 15.18 15.04 1.08
C LEU A 108 15.55 14.76 -0.36
N GLY A 109 15.21 13.58 -0.85
CA GLY A 109 15.45 13.24 -2.24
C GLY A 109 14.69 14.15 -3.16
N GLY A 110 13.45 14.43 -2.85
CA GLY A 110 12.62 15.32 -3.63
C GLY A 110 13.17 16.73 -3.63
N SER A 111 13.64 17.20 -2.48
CA SER A 111 14.21 18.51 -2.37
C SER A 111 15.44 18.63 -3.22
N LEU A 112 16.28 17.63 -3.19
CA LEU A 112 17.47 17.65 -4.00
C LEU A 112 17.15 17.69 -5.48
N GLN A 113 16.14 16.96 -5.85
CA GLN A 113 15.76 16.93 -7.25
C GLN A 113 15.11 18.22 -7.68
N LYS A 114 14.49 18.90 -6.73
CA LYS A 114 13.81 20.12 -7.03
C LYS A 114 14.60 21.32 -6.65
N THR A 115 15.86 21.21 -6.62
CA THR A 115 16.64 22.30 -6.12
C THR A 115 16.41 23.54 -6.84
N THR A 116 15.88 23.44 -7.98
CA THR A 116 15.59 24.63 -8.66
C THR A 116 14.43 25.36 -8.09
N GLU A 117 13.68 24.79 -7.20
CA GLU A 117 12.56 25.34 -6.78
C GLU A 117 12.66 25.93 -5.57
N PRO A 118 12.69 27.04 -5.46
CA PRO A 118 12.88 27.63 -4.24
C PRO A 118 11.65 27.80 -3.59
N LYS A 119 11.01 27.85 -3.54
CA LYS A 119 9.96 27.98 -2.85
C LYS A 119 10.04 28.17 -1.74
N GLY A 120 10.54 28.37 -1.42
CA GLY A 120 10.61 28.45 -0.49
C GLY A 120 10.40 28.61 0.33
N PRO A 121 10.29 28.95 0.83
CA PRO A 121 10.16 28.94 1.71
C PRO A 121 9.25 29.06 2.21
N ARG A 122 9.07 29.04 2.24
CA ARG A 122 8.28 29.08 2.64
C ARG A 122 8.31 29.38 3.44
N ASN A 123 8.53 29.69 3.55
CA ASN A 123 8.60 29.95 4.21
C ASN A 123 8.32 30.17 4.50
#